data_8966eac451057374b48d0e3002973e33
#
_entry.id   8966eac451057374b48d0e3002973e33
#
_cell.length_a   1.000
_cell.length_b   1.000
_cell.length_c   1.000
_cell.angle_alpha   90.00
_cell.angle_beta   90.00
_cell.angle_gamma   90.00
#
_symmetry.space_group_name_H-M   'P 1'
#
loop_
_entity.id
_entity.type
_entity.pdbx_description
1 polymer ?
#
loop_
_entity_poly.entity_id
_entity_poly.type
_entity_poly.pdbx_seq_one_letter_code
_entity_poly.pdbx_strand_id
1 'polypeptide(L)'
;HLYGLTETYGPLAINEWQPEWDDLEPDRQAMLRARQGAPNIIARPLRVLDEHGRDVPSDGETIGEIAVSGNDVMLGYYRDDEATREVTRDGCFLTGDLAVMHPDGYVEIRDRSKDIIISGGENIASVEVEQVLDSHPSVVESAVVGMPHERWGEVPVAFVALRKDDVDADALTEYARNRLARYKVPKRFEFCELPKTSTGKIQKNVLRDRAHEL
;
A
#
# COMPACT_ATOMS: atom_id res chain seq x y z
N HIS A 1 5.20 4.38 -14.77
CA HIS A 1 4.15 4.15 -13.78
C HIS A 1 3.19 5.33 -13.78
N LEU A 2 1.88 5.07 -13.66
CA LEU A 2 0.82 6.09 -13.57
C LEU A 2 0.04 5.83 -12.28
N TYR A 3 -0.29 6.89 -11.55
CA TYR A 3 -1.15 6.82 -10.37
C TYR A 3 -2.36 7.73 -10.55
N GLY A 4 -3.52 7.22 -10.24
CA GLY A 4 -4.80 7.92 -10.23
C GLY A 4 -5.93 6.99 -9.84
N LEU A 5 -7.09 7.56 -9.56
CA LEU A 5 -8.30 6.87 -9.12
C LEU A 5 -9.47 7.25 -10.03
N THR A 6 -10.60 6.57 -9.87
CA THR A 6 -11.85 6.95 -10.54
C THR A 6 -12.28 8.36 -10.13
N GLU A 7 -12.07 8.68 -8.86
CA GLU A 7 -12.39 9.97 -8.22
C GLU A 7 -11.53 11.13 -8.76
N THR A 8 -10.47 10.83 -9.51
CA THR A 8 -9.57 11.84 -10.09
C THR A 8 -9.60 11.90 -11.61
N TYR A 9 -10.56 11.19 -12.23
CA TYR A 9 -10.80 11.17 -13.68
C TYR A 9 -9.62 10.69 -14.54
N GLY A 10 -8.42 10.59 -14.01
CA GLY A 10 -7.22 10.19 -14.73
C GLY A 10 -5.98 10.17 -13.85
N PRO A 11 -4.79 10.06 -14.46
CA PRO A 11 -3.55 10.02 -13.71
C PRO A 11 -3.28 11.35 -12.99
N LEU A 12 -3.03 11.27 -11.70
CA LEU A 12 -2.58 12.39 -10.86
C LEU A 12 -1.07 12.53 -10.87
N ALA A 13 -0.36 11.40 -10.87
CA ALA A 13 1.09 11.37 -10.89
C ALA A 13 1.61 10.45 -11.99
N ILE A 14 2.79 10.79 -12.46
CA ILE A 14 3.52 10.05 -13.50
C ILE A 14 4.95 9.86 -12.99
N ASN A 15 5.41 8.62 -13.04
CA ASN A 15 6.82 8.33 -12.79
C ASN A 15 7.59 8.56 -14.10
N GLU A 16 8.16 9.74 -14.24
CA GLU A 16 9.06 10.06 -15.32
C GLU A 16 10.48 9.59 -14.96
N TRP A 17 11.09 8.82 -15.88
CA TRP A 17 12.46 8.37 -15.71
C TRP A 17 13.43 9.53 -15.82
N GLN A 18 14.35 9.65 -14.87
CA GLN A 18 15.36 10.69 -14.88
C GLN A 18 16.67 10.13 -15.47
N PRO A 19 17.37 10.88 -16.36
CA PRO A 19 18.60 10.41 -16.98
C PRO A 19 19.69 10.02 -15.97
N GLU A 20 19.72 10.65 -14.80
CA GLU A 20 20.66 10.39 -13.72
C GLU A 20 20.49 8.99 -13.10
N TRP A 21 19.37 8.32 -13.38
CA TRP A 21 19.09 6.98 -12.88
C TRP A 21 19.63 5.87 -13.79
N ASP A 22 20.09 6.22 -15.01
CA ASP A 22 20.58 5.23 -15.98
C ASP A 22 21.82 4.47 -15.49
N ASP A 23 22.69 5.16 -14.74
CA ASP A 23 23.94 4.60 -14.23
C ASP A 23 23.81 3.92 -12.85
N LEU A 24 22.60 3.86 -12.27
CA LEU A 24 22.37 3.21 -10.98
C LEU A 24 22.31 1.69 -11.11
N GLU A 25 22.62 1.00 -10.00
CA GLU A 25 22.44 -0.45 -9.91
C GLU A 25 21.00 -0.88 -10.20
N PRO A 26 20.78 -2.06 -10.83
CA PRO A 26 19.44 -2.52 -11.25
C PRO A 26 18.39 -2.52 -10.14
N ASP A 27 18.76 -2.91 -8.93
CA ASP A 27 17.84 -2.93 -7.77
C ASP A 27 17.39 -1.50 -7.40
N ARG A 28 18.32 -0.54 -7.46
CA ARG A 28 18.00 0.86 -7.21
C ARG A 28 17.10 1.45 -8.30
N GLN A 29 17.36 1.10 -9.55
CA GLN A 29 16.49 1.48 -10.67
C GLN A 29 15.09 0.91 -10.50
N ALA A 30 14.96 -0.35 -10.07
CA ALA A 30 13.66 -0.99 -9.82
C ALA A 30 12.87 -0.26 -8.72
N MET A 31 13.52 0.12 -7.62
CA MET A 31 12.91 0.91 -6.54
C MET A 31 12.41 2.27 -7.03
N LEU A 32 13.19 2.97 -7.84
CA LEU A 32 12.79 4.26 -8.39
C LEU A 32 11.61 4.14 -9.37
N ARG A 33 11.57 3.09 -10.18
CA ARG A 33 10.46 2.78 -11.09
C ARG A 33 9.18 2.39 -10.37
N ALA A 34 9.26 1.86 -9.16
CA ALA A 34 8.10 1.46 -8.37
C ALA A 34 7.33 2.67 -7.79
N ARG A 35 7.96 3.84 -7.65
CA ARG A 35 7.31 5.06 -7.15
C ARG A 35 6.17 5.50 -8.07
N GLN A 36 5.18 6.20 -7.51
CA GLN A 36 4.06 6.74 -8.28
C GLN A 36 4.44 7.99 -9.06
N GLY A 37 5.53 8.65 -8.67
CA GLY A 37 6.10 9.76 -9.42
C GLY A 37 5.70 11.14 -8.92
N ALA A 38 5.86 12.12 -9.79
CA ALA A 38 5.53 13.52 -9.56
C ALA A 38 4.14 13.87 -10.16
N PRO A 39 3.50 14.96 -9.71
CA PRO A 39 2.24 15.42 -10.28
C PRO A 39 2.33 15.62 -11.79
N ASN A 40 1.32 15.19 -12.53
CA ASN A 40 1.27 15.45 -13.95
C ASN A 40 0.99 16.95 -14.24
N ILE A 41 1.23 17.38 -15.49
CA ILE A 41 1.18 18.80 -15.87
C ILE A 41 -0.18 19.48 -15.68
N ILE A 42 -1.27 18.71 -15.61
CA ILE A 42 -2.63 19.24 -15.43
C ILE A 42 -3.12 19.11 -13.98
N ALA A 43 -2.47 18.30 -13.16
CA ALA A 43 -2.81 18.12 -11.76
C ALA A 43 -2.18 19.22 -10.89
N ARG A 44 -2.85 19.57 -9.80
CA ARG A 44 -2.19 20.35 -8.75
C ARG A 44 -1.16 19.48 -8.03
N PRO A 45 -0.17 20.10 -7.34
CA PRO A 45 0.76 19.35 -6.53
C PRO A 45 0.04 18.40 -5.56
N LEU A 46 0.47 17.14 -5.56
CA LEU A 46 0.04 16.17 -4.58
C LEU A 46 0.55 16.58 -3.21
N ARG A 47 -0.27 16.37 -2.20
CA ARG A 47 0.12 16.56 -0.80
C ARG A 47 0.10 15.20 -0.11
N VAL A 48 0.97 15.01 0.85
CA VAL A 48 0.92 13.88 1.78
C VAL A 48 0.70 14.47 3.16
N LEU A 49 -0.45 14.16 3.79
CA LEU A 49 -0.90 14.81 5.01
C LEU A 49 -0.82 13.87 6.21
N ASP A 50 -0.40 14.41 7.35
CA ASP A 50 -0.51 13.73 8.64
C ASP A 50 -1.98 13.70 9.13
N GLU A 51 -2.22 13.05 10.26
CA GLU A 51 -3.55 12.96 10.89
C GLU A 51 -4.17 14.31 11.28
N HIS A 52 -3.32 15.35 11.39
CA HIS A 52 -3.75 16.72 11.69
C HIS A 52 -3.99 17.56 10.42
N GLY A 53 -3.78 17.00 9.21
CA GLY A 53 -3.94 17.67 7.93
C GLY A 53 -2.78 18.57 7.55
N ARG A 54 -1.61 18.40 8.15
CA ARG A 54 -0.37 19.12 7.82
C ARG A 54 0.46 18.30 6.86
N ASP A 55 1.19 18.97 5.95
CA ASP A 55 2.11 18.28 5.07
C ASP A 55 3.21 17.57 5.87
N VAL A 56 3.46 16.32 5.52
CA VAL A 56 4.60 15.58 6.06
C VAL A 56 5.92 16.08 5.47
N PRO A 57 7.07 15.88 6.16
CA PRO A 57 8.38 16.18 5.59
C PRO A 57 8.62 15.39 4.29
N SER A 58 9.36 15.99 3.35
CA SER A 58 9.82 15.29 2.14
C SER A 58 11.11 14.52 2.42
N ASP A 59 11.04 13.54 3.34
CA ASP A 59 12.17 12.73 3.81
C ASP A 59 12.18 11.30 3.24
N GLY A 60 11.10 10.89 2.55
CA GLY A 60 10.93 9.53 2.03
C GLY A 60 10.61 8.49 3.10
N GLU A 61 10.35 8.91 4.34
CA GLU A 61 10.16 8.04 5.51
C GLU A 61 8.84 8.31 6.23
N THR A 62 8.50 9.59 6.44
CA THR A 62 7.29 9.98 7.18
C THR A 62 6.04 9.66 6.37
N ILE A 63 5.22 8.77 6.91
CA ILE A 63 3.98 8.33 6.25
C ILE A 63 2.85 9.33 6.52
N GLY A 64 2.08 9.61 5.49
CA GLY A 64 0.81 10.36 5.56
C GLY A 64 -0.13 9.88 4.47
N GLU A 65 -1.32 10.47 4.39
CA GLU A 65 -2.32 10.16 3.40
C GLU A 65 -2.22 11.10 2.20
N ILE A 66 -2.30 10.56 0.99
CA ILE A 66 -2.32 11.38 -0.24
C ILE A 66 -3.61 12.20 -0.27
N ALA A 67 -3.44 13.50 -0.37
CA ALA A 67 -4.51 14.48 -0.53
C ALA A 67 -4.35 15.25 -1.83
N VAL A 68 -5.44 15.35 -2.59
CA VAL A 68 -5.43 15.94 -3.92
C VAL A 68 -6.54 16.97 -4.09
N SER A 69 -6.27 17.98 -4.92
CA SER A 69 -7.25 18.98 -5.31
C SER A 69 -7.02 19.40 -6.74
N GLY A 70 -8.05 19.84 -7.42
CA GLY A 70 -7.92 20.30 -8.81
C GLY A 70 -9.19 20.07 -9.60
N ASN A 71 -9.13 20.42 -10.90
CA ASN A 71 -10.27 20.29 -11.79
C ASN A 71 -10.53 18.84 -12.24
N ASP A 72 -9.58 17.97 -12.01
CA ASP A 72 -9.62 16.54 -12.27
C ASP A 72 -10.15 15.71 -11.10
N VAL A 73 -10.39 16.36 -9.94
CA VAL A 73 -10.99 15.71 -8.76
C VAL A 73 -12.52 15.76 -8.86
N MET A 74 -13.18 14.64 -8.51
CA MET A 74 -14.64 14.54 -8.49
C MET A 74 -15.28 15.64 -7.64
N LEU A 75 -16.51 16.01 -7.99
CA LEU A 75 -17.35 16.90 -7.14
C LEU A 75 -17.90 16.17 -5.91
N GLY A 76 -18.02 14.86 -5.98
CA GLY A 76 -18.52 14.02 -4.90
C GLY A 76 -19.10 12.71 -5.42
N TYR A 77 -19.47 11.82 -4.52
CA TYR A 77 -20.18 10.58 -4.82
C TYR A 77 -21.65 10.86 -5.15
N TYR A 78 -22.16 10.17 -6.14
CA TYR A 78 -23.52 10.41 -6.63
C TYR A 78 -24.59 10.09 -5.56
N ARG A 79 -25.33 11.13 -5.14
CA ARG A 79 -26.36 11.04 -4.09
C ARG A 79 -25.86 10.48 -2.76
N ASP A 80 -24.59 10.72 -2.44
CA ASP A 80 -23.95 10.28 -1.21
C ASP A 80 -23.07 11.39 -0.63
N ASP A 81 -23.75 12.38 -0.04
CA ASP A 81 -23.09 13.53 0.58
C ASP A 81 -22.32 13.14 1.85
N GLU A 82 -22.71 12.06 2.51
CA GLU A 82 -22.03 11.57 3.72
C GLU A 82 -20.67 10.98 3.35
N ALA A 83 -20.62 10.02 2.43
CA ALA A 83 -19.37 9.47 1.94
C ALA A 83 -18.48 10.54 1.30
N THR A 84 -19.08 11.55 0.63
CA THR A 84 -18.29 12.66 0.07
C THR A 84 -17.61 13.49 1.15
N ARG A 85 -18.32 13.78 2.25
CA ARG A 85 -17.75 14.55 3.37
C ARG A 85 -16.65 13.78 4.11
N GLU A 86 -16.78 12.46 4.23
CA GLU A 86 -15.78 11.62 4.90
C GLU A 86 -14.42 11.67 4.19
N VAL A 87 -14.43 11.77 2.86
CA VAL A 87 -13.20 11.78 2.03
C VAL A 87 -12.77 13.18 1.62
N THR A 88 -13.42 14.24 2.12
CA THR A 88 -13.08 15.62 1.78
C THR A 88 -12.64 16.40 3.01
N ARG A 89 -11.44 16.98 2.95
CA ARG A 89 -10.89 17.82 4.02
C ARG A 89 -10.21 19.05 3.44
N ASP A 90 -10.60 20.23 3.91
CA ASP A 90 -10.02 21.52 3.53
C ASP A 90 -9.92 21.72 1.99
N GLY A 91 -10.94 21.25 1.26
CA GLY A 91 -11.00 21.34 -0.21
C GLY A 91 -10.11 20.34 -0.95
N CYS A 92 -9.54 19.38 -0.25
CA CYS A 92 -8.81 18.25 -0.82
C CYS A 92 -9.63 16.96 -0.69
N PHE A 93 -9.53 16.09 -1.69
CA PHE A 93 -9.97 14.71 -1.64
C PHE A 93 -8.87 13.86 -1.00
N LEU A 94 -9.21 13.10 0.02
CA LEU A 94 -8.34 12.13 0.68
C LEU A 94 -8.49 10.79 -0.02
N THR A 95 -7.39 10.26 -0.55
CA THR A 95 -7.43 9.11 -1.45
C THR A 95 -7.56 7.76 -0.74
N GLY A 96 -7.29 7.72 0.55
CA GLY A 96 -7.15 6.48 1.32
C GLY A 96 -5.83 5.75 1.05
N ASP A 97 -4.94 6.29 0.23
CA ASP A 97 -3.62 5.72 -0.04
C ASP A 97 -2.57 6.40 0.85
N LEU A 98 -1.86 5.63 1.65
CA LEU A 98 -0.77 6.08 2.51
C LEU A 98 0.53 6.08 1.73
N ALA A 99 1.27 7.16 1.84
CA ALA A 99 2.47 7.39 1.05
C ALA A 99 3.53 8.16 1.85
N VAL A 100 4.73 8.21 1.28
CA VAL A 100 5.79 9.12 1.69
C VAL A 100 6.09 10.09 0.54
N MET A 101 6.56 11.30 0.90
CA MET A 101 7.05 12.29 -0.04
C MET A 101 8.57 12.25 -0.07
N HIS A 102 9.16 12.05 -1.23
CA HIS A 102 10.62 12.07 -1.39
C HIS A 102 11.16 13.50 -1.60
N PRO A 103 12.44 13.75 -1.29
CA PRO A 103 13.07 15.07 -1.51
C PRO A 103 13.02 15.57 -2.95
N ASP A 104 12.95 14.68 -3.92
CA ASP A 104 12.83 14.96 -5.35
C ASP A 104 11.37 15.24 -5.80
N GLY A 105 10.42 15.26 -4.86
CA GLY A 105 9.01 15.51 -5.14
C GLY A 105 8.23 14.29 -5.64
N TYR A 106 8.85 13.12 -5.68
CA TYR A 106 8.18 11.88 -6.05
C TYR A 106 7.43 11.30 -4.85
N VAL A 107 6.22 10.85 -5.09
CA VAL A 107 5.39 10.14 -4.10
C VAL A 107 5.62 8.64 -4.24
N GLU A 108 5.70 7.96 -3.12
CA GLU A 108 5.75 6.49 -3.05
C GLU A 108 4.67 5.98 -2.12
N ILE A 109 3.70 5.23 -2.67
CA ILE A 109 2.64 4.60 -1.89
C ILE A 109 3.23 3.46 -1.06
N ARG A 110 2.88 3.44 0.21
CA ARG A 110 3.28 2.40 1.17
C ARG A 110 2.18 1.37 1.39
N ASP A 111 0.92 1.83 1.50
CA ASP A 111 -0.24 0.95 1.65
C ASP A 111 -1.55 1.75 1.48
N ARG A 112 -2.67 1.09 1.66
CA ARG A 112 -3.97 1.73 1.88
C ARG A 112 -4.24 1.90 3.37
N SER A 113 -4.88 2.99 3.76
CA SER A 113 -5.20 3.26 5.17
C SER A 113 -6.01 2.14 5.81
N LYS A 114 -6.93 1.53 5.05
CA LYS A 114 -7.76 0.39 5.49
C LYS A 114 -7.03 -0.97 5.49
N ASP A 115 -5.84 -1.05 4.91
CA ASP A 115 -5.04 -2.27 4.82
C ASP A 115 -3.88 -2.29 5.82
N ILE A 116 -3.62 -1.15 6.48
CA ILE A 116 -2.67 -1.08 7.61
C ILE A 116 -3.15 -1.99 8.74
N ILE A 117 -2.23 -2.79 9.25
CA ILE A 117 -2.46 -3.70 10.38
C ILE A 117 -1.90 -3.03 11.64
N ILE A 118 -2.74 -2.84 12.65
CA ILE A 118 -2.33 -2.19 13.91
C ILE A 118 -2.04 -3.26 14.95
N SER A 119 -0.77 -3.58 15.14
CA SER A 119 -0.33 -4.63 16.04
C SER A 119 0.43 -4.06 17.24
N GLY A 120 -0.20 -4.07 18.42
CA GLY A 120 0.41 -3.57 19.65
C GLY A 120 0.76 -2.08 19.62
N GLY A 121 0.03 -1.28 18.84
CA GLY A 121 0.28 0.15 18.64
C GLY A 121 1.26 0.47 17.50
N GLU A 122 1.83 -0.54 16.86
CA GLU A 122 2.71 -0.37 15.70
C GLU A 122 1.92 -0.55 14.38
N ASN A 123 2.17 0.32 13.43
CA ASN A 123 1.57 0.24 12.09
C ASN A 123 2.40 -0.69 11.20
N ILE A 124 1.76 -1.70 10.63
CA ILE A 124 2.38 -2.63 9.69
C ILE A 124 1.75 -2.39 8.31
N ALA A 125 2.55 -1.95 7.36
CA ALA A 125 2.15 -1.90 5.98
C ALA A 125 2.06 -3.33 5.42
N SER A 126 0.86 -3.73 4.97
CA SER A 126 0.65 -5.07 4.42
C SER A 126 1.49 -5.32 3.19
N VAL A 127 1.65 -4.30 2.35
CA VAL A 127 2.46 -4.35 1.11
C VAL A 127 3.94 -4.63 1.40
N GLU A 128 4.52 -4.10 2.48
CA GLU A 128 5.91 -4.37 2.86
C GLU A 128 6.13 -5.86 3.16
N VAL A 129 5.16 -6.47 3.85
CA VAL A 129 5.22 -7.89 4.18
C VAL A 129 5.01 -8.74 2.92
N GLU A 130 4.05 -8.38 2.08
CA GLU A 130 3.78 -9.03 0.79
C GLU A 130 5.01 -9.01 -0.11
N GLN A 131 5.67 -7.87 -0.27
CA GLN A 131 6.89 -7.75 -1.09
C GLN A 131 8.00 -8.72 -0.63
N VAL A 132 8.16 -8.88 0.67
CA VAL A 132 9.13 -9.84 1.21
C VAL A 132 8.71 -11.27 0.90
N LEU A 133 7.44 -11.64 1.09
CA LEU A 133 6.96 -12.98 0.80
C LEU A 133 7.01 -13.31 -0.70
N ASP A 134 6.61 -12.37 -1.54
CA ASP A 134 6.62 -12.51 -3.02
C ASP A 134 8.03 -12.63 -3.59
N SER A 135 9.07 -12.15 -2.86
CA SER A 135 10.47 -12.34 -3.22
C SER A 135 10.97 -13.78 -2.99
N HIS A 136 10.18 -14.65 -2.32
CA HIS A 136 10.53 -16.05 -2.15
C HIS A 136 10.31 -16.84 -3.44
N PRO A 137 11.27 -17.68 -3.91
CA PRO A 137 11.18 -18.38 -5.21
C PRO A 137 9.95 -19.28 -5.37
N SER A 138 9.45 -19.87 -4.28
CA SER A 138 8.28 -20.77 -4.29
C SER A 138 6.94 -20.02 -4.21
N VAL A 139 6.94 -18.72 -3.94
CA VAL A 139 5.70 -17.91 -3.87
C VAL A 139 5.35 -17.38 -5.25
N VAL A 140 4.08 -17.46 -5.63
CA VAL A 140 3.53 -16.84 -6.84
C VAL A 140 3.09 -15.41 -6.51
N GLU A 141 2.31 -15.29 -5.44
CA GLU A 141 1.75 -14.04 -4.94
C GLU A 141 1.29 -14.26 -3.49
N SER A 142 1.24 -13.19 -2.72
CA SER A 142 0.74 -13.21 -1.37
C SER A 142 -0.22 -12.04 -1.11
N ALA A 143 -1.03 -12.17 -0.07
CA ALA A 143 -1.84 -11.09 0.47
C ALA A 143 -1.83 -11.16 1.99
N VAL A 144 -1.57 -10.01 2.62
CA VAL A 144 -1.45 -9.91 4.07
C VAL A 144 -2.56 -9.01 4.60
N VAL A 145 -3.26 -9.50 5.62
CA VAL A 145 -4.34 -8.76 6.29
C VAL A 145 -4.21 -8.89 7.80
N GLY A 146 -4.88 -8.00 8.54
CA GLY A 146 -5.00 -8.09 9.99
C GLY A 146 -5.93 -9.23 10.39
N MET A 147 -5.51 -10.02 11.37
CA MET A 147 -6.31 -11.01 12.08
C MET A 147 -6.50 -10.52 13.53
N PRO A 148 -7.71 -10.56 14.09
CA PRO A 148 -7.94 -10.16 15.48
C PRO A 148 -7.07 -10.96 16.45
N HIS A 149 -6.51 -10.28 17.47
CA HIS A 149 -5.66 -10.89 18.47
C HIS A 149 -5.89 -10.26 19.85
N GLU A 150 -6.18 -11.07 20.86
CA GLU A 150 -6.55 -10.61 22.22
C GLU A 150 -5.58 -9.61 22.86
N ARG A 151 -4.28 -9.81 22.64
CA ARG A 151 -3.23 -9.00 23.28
C ARG A 151 -2.79 -7.80 22.44
N TRP A 152 -2.78 -7.95 21.10
CA TRP A 152 -2.14 -6.99 20.20
C TRP A 152 -3.14 -6.18 19.37
N GLY A 153 -4.45 -6.40 19.53
CA GLY A 153 -5.50 -5.86 18.68
C GLY A 153 -5.58 -6.64 17.38
N GLU A 154 -4.57 -6.50 16.54
CA GLU A 154 -4.39 -7.29 15.33
C GLU A 154 -2.99 -7.89 15.25
N VAL A 155 -2.87 -8.93 14.43
CA VAL A 155 -1.58 -9.50 13.99
C VAL A 155 -1.65 -9.82 12.50
N PRO A 156 -0.53 -9.74 11.76
CA PRO A 156 -0.54 -10.07 10.34
C PRO A 156 -0.75 -11.57 10.12
N VAL A 157 -1.67 -11.90 9.21
CA VAL A 157 -1.85 -13.22 8.62
C VAL A 157 -1.59 -13.14 7.13
N ALA A 158 -0.83 -14.08 6.58
CA ALA A 158 -0.48 -14.14 5.17
C ALA A 158 -1.25 -15.26 4.48
N PHE A 159 -1.97 -14.91 3.42
CA PHE A 159 -2.53 -15.85 2.45
C PHE A 159 -1.56 -15.95 1.27
N VAL A 160 -1.13 -17.17 0.94
CA VAL A 160 -0.01 -17.38 0.01
C VAL A 160 -0.39 -18.39 -1.07
N ALA A 161 -0.23 -17.99 -2.32
CA ALA A 161 -0.31 -18.91 -3.46
C ALA A 161 1.10 -19.40 -3.82
N LEU A 162 1.31 -20.71 -3.79
CA LEU A 162 2.59 -21.33 -4.06
C LEU A 162 2.71 -21.78 -5.53
N ARG A 163 3.93 -21.74 -6.06
CA ARG A 163 4.26 -22.35 -7.38
C ARG A 163 4.26 -23.87 -7.30
N LYS A 164 4.74 -24.39 -6.16
CA LYS A 164 4.85 -25.81 -5.82
C LYS A 164 4.68 -25.93 -4.33
N ASP A 165 4.19 -27.03 -3.87
CA ASP A 165 4.04 -27.35 -2.44
C ASP A 165 5.39 -27.82 -1.86
N ASP A 166 6.43 -26.97 -2.01
CA ASP A 166 7.82 -27.25 -1.58
C ASP A 166 8.30 -26.36 -0.43
N VAL A 167 7.41 -25.53 0.11
CA VAL A 167 7.69 -24.64 1.25
C VAL A 167 6.54 -24.69 2.24
N ASP A 168 6.87 -24.70 3.54
CA ASP A 168 5.90 -24.67 4.63
C ASP A 168 5.89 -23.31 5.36
N ALA A 169 5.00 -23.20 6.34
CA ALA A 169 4.83 -21.97 7.14
C ALA A 169 6.08 -21.63 7.97
N ASP A 170 6.81 -22.63 8.44
CA ASP A 170 8.03 -22.41 9.25
C ASP A 170 9.15 -21.83 8.38
N ALA A 171 9.33 -22.34 7.18
CA ALA A 171 10.32 -21.83 6.22
C ALA A 171 10.00 -20.39 5.78
N LEU A 172 8.73 -20.06 5.48
CA LEU A 172 8.32 -18.69 5.17
C LEU A 172 8.44 -17.75 6.38
N THR A 173 8.18 -18.25 7.58
CA THR A 173 8.40 -17.50 8.83
C THR A 173 9.87 -17.14 9.01
N GLU A 174 10.78 -18.10 8.79
CA GLU A 174 12.22 -17.86 8.88
C GLU A 174 12.68 -16.88 7.78
N TYR A 175 12.19 -17.07 6.56
CA TYR A 175 12.48 -16.17 5.44
C TYR A 175 12.08 -14.72 5.74
N ALA A 176 10.87 -14.52 6.28
CA ALA A 176 10.36 -13.21 6.69
C ALA A 176 11.14 -12.62 7.87
N ARG A 177 11.49 -13.41 8.90
CA ARG A 177 12.27 -12.96 10.05
C ARG A 177 13.64 -12.41 9.71
N ASN A 178 14.24 -12.90 8.65
CA ASN A 178 15.55 -12.44 8.19
C ASN A 178 15.51 -11.12 7.40
N ARG A 179 14.29 -10.61 7.09
CA ARG A 179 14.08 -9.45 6.21
C ARG A 179 13.16 -8.38 6.80
N LEU A 180 12.34 -8.74 7.79
CA LEU A 180 11.36 -7.85 8.43
C LEU A 180 11.65 -7.67 9.91
N ALA A 181 11.21 -6.54 10.44
CA ALA A 181 11.14 -6.35 11.89
C ALA A 181 10.23 -7.44 12.51
N ARG A 182 10.59 -7.92 13.70
CA ARG A 182 9.96 -9.09 14.34
C ARG A 182 8.43 -8.99 14.47
N TYR A 183 7.89 -7.79 14.72
CA TYR A 183 6.46 -7.57 14.88
C TYR A 183 5.69 -7.62 13.56
N LYS A 184 6.38 -7.40 12.42
CA LYS A 184 5.80 -7.46 11.06
C LYS A 184 5.68 -8.88 10.52
N VAL A 185 6.37 -9.85 11.11
CA VAL A 185 6.36 -11.24 10.63
C VAL A 185 4.97 -11.85 10.85
N PRO A 186 4.35 -12.42 9.79
CA PRO A 186 3.05 -13.06 9.91
C PRO A 186 3.00 -14.11 11.02
N LYS A 187 1.91 -14.12 11.79
CA LYS A 187 1.70 -15.09 12.85
C LYS A 187 1.06 -16.38 12.36
N ARG A 188 0.47 -16.31 11.16
CA ARG A 188 -0.18 -17.43 10.51
C ARG A 188 0.00 -17.33 9.00
N PHE A 189 0.12 -18.49 8.37
CA PHE A 189 0.16 -18.64 6.91
C PHE A 189 -0.97 -19.56 6.47
N GLU A 190 -1.76 -19.12 5.47
CA GLU A 190 -2.81 -19.89 4.83
C GLU A 190 -2.44 -20.08 3.35
N PHE A 191 -2.20 -21.33 2.96
CA PHE A 191 -1.85 -21.66 1.58
C PHE A 191 -3.13 -21.86 0.76
N CYS A 192 -3.39 -20.98 -0.20
CA CYS A 192 -4.60 -21.03 -1.03
C CYS A 192 -4.46 -20.20 -2.30
N GLU A 193 -5.37 -20.40 -3.24
CA GLU A 193 -5.58 -19.43 -4.31
C GLU A 193 -6.19 -18.13 -3.74
N LEU A 194 -5.66 -16.99 -4.21
CA LEU A 194 -6.15 -15.69 -3.76
C LEU A 194 -7.39 -15.26 -4.54
N PRO A 195 -8.45 -14.80 -3.86
CA PRO A 195 -9.64 -14.30 -4.53
C PRO A 195 -9.32 -13.02 -5.30
N LYS A 196 -9.76 -12.95 -6.56
CA LYS A 196 -9.50 -11.81 -7.44
C LYS A 196 -10.78 -11.24 -8.02
N THR A 197 -10.75 -9.96 -8.32
CA THR A 197 -11.77 -9.31 -9.15
C THR A 197 -11.66 -9.77 -10.60
N SER A 198 -12.65 -9.44 -11.42
CA SER A 198 -12.61 -9.67 -12.88
C SER A 198 -11.42 -8.97 -13.57
N THR A 199 -10.84 -7.95 -12.93
CA THR A 199 -9.66 -7.22 -13.42
C THR A 199 -8.34 -7.77 -12.90
N GLY A 200 -8.36 -8.86 -12.13
CA GLY A 200 -7.17 -9.51 -11.57
C GLY A 200 -6.65 -8.94 -10.26
N LYS A 201 -7.32 -7.96 -9.64
CA LYS A 201 -6.91 -7.40 -8.34
C LYS A 201 -7.32 -8.34 -7.20
N ILE A 202 -6.41 -8.59 -6.25
CA ILE A 202 -6.69 -9.38 -5.05
C ILE A 202 -7.75 -8.68 -4.19
N GLN A 203 -8.74 -9.44 -3.74
CA GLN A 203 -9.85 -8.98 -2.91
C GLN A 203 -9.51 -9.14 -1.42
N LYS A 204 -8.71 -8.22 -0.87
CA LYS A 204 -8.32 -8.24 0.56
C LYS A 204 -9.51 -8.20 1.52
N ASN A 205 -10.65 -7.61 1.14
CA ASN A 205 -11.86 -7.65 1.94
C ASN A 205 -12.34 -9.09 2.21
N VAL A 206 -12.35 -9.95 1.18
CA VAL A 206 -12.72 -11.37 1.33
C VAL A 206 -11.72 -12.10 2.24
N LEU A 207 -10.43 -11.76 2.14
CA LEU A 207 -9.39 -12.37 2.98
C LEU A 207 -9.48 -11.90 4.44
N ARG A 208 -9.87 -10.64 4.70
CA ARG A 208 -10.14 -10.16 6.07
C ARG A 208 -11.30 -10.92 6.71
N ASP A 209 -12.40 -11.11 5.97
CA ASP A 209 -13.54 -11.89 6.48
C ASP A 209 -13.09 -13.30 6.86
N ARG A 210 -12.29 -13.97 6.02
CA ARG A 210 -11.68 -15.29 6.34
C ARG A 210 -10.76 -15.23 7.55
N ALA A 211 -9.93 -14.18 7.67
CA ALA A 211 -9.01 -14.02 8.80
C ALA A 211 -9.73 -13.88 10.14
N HIS A 212 -10.94 -13.32 10.16
CA HIS A 212 -11.78 -13.23 11.35
C HIS A 212 -12.36 -14.58 11.80
N GLU A 213 -12.35 -15.59 10.94
CA GLU A 213 -12.85 -16.94 11.26
C GLU A 213 -11.73 -17.90 11.70
N LEU A 214 -10.46 -17.47 11.66
CA LEU A 214 -9.27 -18.26 12.00
C LEU A 214 -8.92 -18.23 13.49
#